data_74f9c5f3370a5b95464f40d84b0aecdf
#
_entry.id   74f9c5f3370a5b95464f40d84b0aecdf
#
_cell.length_a   1.000
_cell.length_b   1.000
_cell.length_c   1.000
_cell.angle_alpha   90.00
_cell.angle_beta   90.00
_cell.angle_gamma   90.00
#
_symmetry.space_group_name_H-M   'P 1'
#
loop_
_entity.id
_entity.type
_entity.pdbx_description
1 polymer ?
#
loop_
_entity_poly.entity_id
_entity_poly.type
_entity_poly.pdbx_seq_one_letter_code
_entity_poly.pdbx_strand_id
1 'polypeptide(L)'
;MARLLRPEVAIVTKVGLEHYSAFRGKEAVAQEKGELVSALQPAGLAILNADDPHVMAMAKRTAARIVTFGRSDTADYRLDSAEASFPRLLKVTVSCSEGSFELQTAFVGEEFWIATLAAFATAVELGVAPDLAISRIASFAVPWNRCGILATNGGPTFIVDTVKAPNDSIPAAIAILSKSQPANKRAVIGFISDYTGGPRKGAALAYDLAYQCADQFIFVGENGHRARPSEEDRKNGKFIDFLLPKEASDYVRATSRPDELILLKGSQTQHLERIALSWTHDVQCWETNCGKYIDCLQCGMVEVPYNEHRKARKARARALRDKGMSRSG
;
A
#
# COMPACT_ATOMS: atom_id res chain seq x y z
N MET A 1 -21.30 12.06 6.18
CA MET A 1 -20.92 10.95 7.08
C MET A 1 -20.23 11.47 8.35
N ALA A 2 -19.22 12.32 8.31
CA ALA A 2 -18.51 12.83 9.51
C ALA A 2 -19.43 13.43 10.59
N ARG A 3 -20.42 14.24 10.21
CA ARG A 3 -21.40 14.83 11.14
C ARG A 3 -22.30 13.80 11.87
N LEU A 4 -22.50 12.62 11.27
CA LEU A 4 -23.25 11.52 11.88
C LEU A 4 -22.40 10.74 12.89
N LEU A 5 -21.10 10.62 12.62
CA LEU A 5 -20.16 9.87 13.48
C LEU A 5 -19.80 10.64 14.75
N ARG A 6 -19.83 12.00 14.73
CA ARG A 6 -19.42 12.88 15.83
C ARG A 6 -18.08 12.42 16.44
N PRO A 7 -16.98 12.42 15.65
CA PRO A 7 -15.72 11.86 16.10
C PRO A 7 -15.18 12.67 17.30
N GLU A 8 -14.56 11.96 18.22
CA GLU A 8 -13.77 12.57 19.31
C GLU A 8 -12.34 12.88 18.88
N VAL A 9 -11.83 12.05 17.95
CA VAL A 9 -10.48 12.19 17.38
C VAL A 9 -10.57 12.17 15.86
N ALA A 10 -9.90 13.11 15.20
CA ALA A 10 -9.72 13.15 13.76
C ALA A 10 -8.23 13.13 13.41
N ILE A 11 -7.82 12.19 12.58
CA ILE A 11 -6.44 12.06 12.10
C ILE A 11 -6.43 12.34 10.60
N VAL A 12 -5.64 13.30 10.15
CA VAL A 12 -5.46 13.58 8.72
C VAL A 12 -3.98 13.54 8.37
N THR A 13 -3.61 12.50 7.62
CA THR A 13 -2.21 12.19 7.31
C THR A 13 -1.69 12.88 6.05
N LYS A 14 -2.52 12.95 4.99
CA LYS A 14 -2.11 13.49 3.69
C LYS A 14 -3.32 13.83 2.82
N VAL A 15 -3.16 14.83 1.95
CA VAL A 15 -4.06 15.11 0.83
C VAL A 15 -3.38 14.67 -0.47
N GLY A 16 -3.81 13.54 -1.02
CA GLY A 16 -3.35 13.00 -2.32
C GLY A 16 -4.35 13.26 -3.44
N LEU A 17 -4.10 12.64 -4.60
CA LEU A 17 -5.00 12.66 -5.77
C LEU A 17 -5.98 11.47 -5.77
N GLU A 18 -6.28 10.91 -4.60
CA GLU A 18 -7.18 9.78 -4.47
C GLU A 18 -8.56 10.08 -5.07
N HIS A 19 -9.11 9.08 -5.77
CA HIS A 19 -10.41 9.21 -6.43
C HIS A 19 -10.50 10.40 -7.39
N TYR A 20 -9.45 10.65 -8.17
CA TYR A 20 -9.34 11.79 -9.09
C TYR A 20 -10.56 11.94 -10.02
N SER A 21 -11.15 10.83 -10.46
CA SER A 21 -12.37 10.84 -11.29
C SER A 21 -13.56 11.50 -10.60
N ALA A 22 -13.65 11.42 -9.26
CA ALA A 22 -14.72 12.00 -8.46
C ALA A 22 -14.40 13.45 -8.03
N PHE A 23 -13.18 13.68 -7.56
CA PHE A 23 -12.81 14.97 -6.94
C PHE A 23 -12.12 15.95 -7.88
N ARG A 24 -11.46 15.45 -8.95
CA ARG A 24 -10.76 16.25 -9.98
C ARG A 24 -9.68 17.22 -9.48
N GLY A 25 -9.18 17.08 -8.25
CA GLY A 25 -8.13 17.92 -7.71
C GLY A 25 -7.90 17.72 -6.22
N LYS A 26 -6.74 18.17 -5.73
CA LYS A 26 -6.38 18.08 -4.32
C LYS A 26 -7.26 18.95 -3.43
N GLU A 27 -7.72 20.10 -3.94
CA GLU A 27 -8.57 21.03 -3.22
C GLU A 27 -9.91 20.40 -2.82
N ALA A 28 -10.53 19.66 -3.73
CA ALA A 28 -11.77 18.96 -3.44
C ALA A 28 -11.57 17.79 -2.46
N VAL A 29 -10.45 17.06 -2.57
CA VAL A 29 -10.08 16.03 -1.59
C VAL A 29 -9.81 16.65 -0.22
N ALA A 30 -9.13 17.81 -0.18
CA ALA A 30 -8.87 18.54 1.07
C ALA A 30 -10.16 19.01 1.73
N GLN A 31 -11.11 19.51 0.93
CA GLN A 31 -12.42 19.92 1.43
C GLN A 31 -13.17 18.76 2.06
N GLU A 32 -13.23 17.61 1.37
CA GLU A 32 -13.93 16.41 1.87
C GLU A 32 -13.27 15.85 3.14
N LYS A 33 -11.94 15.70 3.16
CA LYS A 33 -11.22 15.27 4.36
C LYS A 33 -11.38 16.27 5.51
N GLY A 34 -11.44 17.56 5.22
CA GLY A 34 -11.64 18.61 6.20
C GLY A 34 -13.01 18.59 6.88
N GLU A 35 -14.04 17.95 6.28
CA GLU A 35 -15.32 17.74 6.96
C GLU A 35 -15.18 16.87 8.21
N LEU A 36 -14.21 15.95 8.24
CA LEU A 36 -13.91 15.17 9.45
C LEU A 36 -13.42 16.07 10.59
N VAL A 37 -12.51 17.00 10.30
CA VAL A 37 -11.97 17.94 11.27
C VAL A 37 -13.06 18.93 11.74
N SER A 38 -13.90 19.39 10.81
CA SER A 38 -15.02 20.29 11.12
C SER A 38 -16.11 19.64 12.00
N ALA A 39 -16.18 18.32 12.02
CA ALA A 39 -17.16 17.57 12.81
C ALA A 39 -16.74 17.31 14.25
N LEU A 40 -15.50 17.65 14.62
CA LEU A 40 -15.00 17.52 16.00
C LEU A 40 -15.75 18.45 16.94
N GLN A 41 -16.03 17.95 18.12
CA GLN A 41 -16.53 18.78 19.24
C GLN A 41 -15.37 19.64 19.81
N PRO A 42 -15.64 20.76 20.51
CA PRO A 42 -14.61 21.59 21.12
C PRO A 42 -13.63 20.83 22.06
N ALA A 43 -14.13 19.79 22.74
CA ALA A 43 -13.33 18.91 23.58
C ALA A 43 -12.58 17.80 22.80
N GLY A 44 -12.72 17.74 21.48
CA GLY A 44 -12.10 16.73 20.64
C GLY A 44 -10.62 17.00 20.36
N LEU A 45 -10.03 16.12 19.55
CA LEU A 45 -8.61 16.15 19.18
C LEU A 45 -8.43 16.01 17.67
N ALA A 46 -7.69 16.92 17.05
CA ALA A 46 -7.23 16.83 15.68
C ALA A 46 -5.73 16.50 15.62
N ILE A 47 -5.36 15.39 14.98
CA ILE A 47 -3.96 15.01 14.72
C ILE A 47 -3.67 15.30 13.25
N LEU A 48 -2.84 16.31 12.99
CA LEU A 48 -2.63 16.86 11.65
C LEU A 48 -1.16 16.76 11.21
N ASN A 49 -0.94 16.34 9.96
CA ASN A 49 0.41 16.34 9.37
C ASN A 49 0.84 17.79 9.04
N ALA A 50 1.88 18.26 9.72
CA ALA A 50 2.45 19.60 9.58
C ALA A 50 3.12 19.83 8.20
N ASP A 51 3.55 18.75 7.52
CA ASP A 51 4.25 18.83 6.25
C ASP A 51 3.30 19.01 5.05
N ASP A 52 2.00 18.84 5.26
CA ASP A 52 1.00 18.98 4.18
C ASP A 52 0.20 20.27 4.38
N PRO A 53 0.39 21.29 3.52
CA PRO A 53 -0.29 22.58 3.68
C PRO A 53 -1.83 22.48 3.54
N HIS A 54 -2.36 21.51 2.77
CA HIS A 54 -3.80 21.28 2.68
C HIS A 54 -4.34 20.69 4.00
N VAL A 55 -3.56 19.84 4.67
CA VAL A 55 -3.92 19.31 5.99
C VAL A 55 -3.87 20.43 7.02
N MET A 56 -2.81 21.22 7.05
CA MET A 56 -2.67 22.34 8.00
C MET A 56 -3.75 23.41 7.83
N ALA A 57 -4.22 23.64 6.61
CA ALA A 57 -5.34 24.56 6.38
C ALA A 57 -6.65 24.11 7.08
N MET A 58 -6.79 22.82 7.41
CA MET A 58 -7.95 22.29 8.12
C MET A 58 -7.98 22.69 9.60
N ALA A 59 -6.84 23.07 10.19
CA ALA A 59 -6.74 23.55 11.57
C ALA A 59 -7.72 24.72 11.85
N LYS A 60 -7.98 25.56 10.87
CA LYS A 60 -8.91 26.70 10.96
C LYS A 60 -10.40 26.28 10.98
N ARG A 61 -10.69 24.99 10.78
CA ARG A 61 -12.07 24.48 10.63
C ARG A 61 -12.63 23.90 11.93
N THR A 62 -11.86 23.91 13.03
CA THR A 62 -12.28 23.33 14.30
C THR A 62 -11.86 24.20 15.47
N ALA A 63 -12.59 24.11 16.58
CA ALA A 63 -12.22 24.63 17.87
C ALA A 63 -11.61 23.56 18.80
N ALA A 64 -11.48 22.31 18.30
CA ALA A 64 -10.87 21.21 19.03
C ALA A 64 -9.36 21.44 19.20
N ARG A 65 -8.75 20.77 20.16
CA ARG A 65 -7.30 20.78 20.36
C ARG A 65 -6.60 20.20 19.10
N ILE A 66 -5.56 20.88 18.66
CA ILE A 66 -4.76 20.45 17.52
C ILE A 66 -3.42 19.95 18.02
N VAL A 67 -2.99 18.81 17.53
CA VAL A 67 -1.66 18.26 17.70
C VAL A 67 -1.10 17.97 16.30
N THR A 68 0.13 18.36 16.08
CA THR A 68 0.79 18.24 14.79
C THR A 68 1.89 17.19 14.81
N PHE A 69 2.09 16.53 13.67
CA PHE A 69 3.22 15.63 13.47
C PHE A 69 3.84 15.87 12.09
N GLY A 70 5.13 15.64 11.95
CA GLY A 70 5.81 15.84 10.67
C GLY A 70 7.30 16.10 10.80
N ARG A 71 7.92 16.51 9.69
CA ARG A 71 9.34 16.90 9.60
C ARG A 71 9.56 18.35 9.99
N SER A 72 8.50 19.15 10.05
CA SER A 72 8.58 20.56 10.45
C SER A 72 9.15 20.68 11.85
N ASP A 73 10.08 21.63 12.06
CA ASP A 73 10.65 21.93 13.38
C ASP A 73 9.61 22.43 14.39
N THR A 74 8.44 22.85 13.93
CA THR A 74 7.32 23.31 14.75
C THR A 74 6.29 22.22 15.04
N ALA A 75 6.50 20.99 14.55
CA ALA A 75 5.59 19.89 14.84
C ALA A 75 5.70 19.43 16.29
N ASP A 76 4.55 19.18 16.95
CA ASP A 76 4.50 18.66 18.31
C ASP A 76 5.18 17.29 18.43
N TYR A 77 5.01 16.45 17.41
CA TYR A 77 5.72 15.18 17.21
C TYR A 77 6.59 15.29 15.96
N ARG A 78 7.86 15.66 16.16
CA ARG A 78 8.79 15.88 15.06
C ARG A 78 9.46 14.59 14.63
N LEU A 79 9.42 14.32 13.32
CA LEU A 79 10.19 13.26 12.72
C LEU A 79 11.66 13.66 12.63
N ASP A 80 12.53 12.99 13.37
CA ASP A 80 13.97 13.20 13.28
C ASP A 80 14.60 12.35 12.17
N SER A 81 14.21 11.06 12.07
CA SER A 81 14.62 10.17 10.97
C SER A 81 13.57 9.12 10.65
N ALA A 82 13.59 8.64 9.39
CA ALA A 82 12.85 7.47 8.94
C ALA A 82 13.73 6.71 7.96
N GLU A 83 14.10 5.49 8.29
CA GLU A 83 15.05 4.69 7.54
C GLU A 83 14.50 3.29 7.29
N ALA A 84 14.49 2.86 6.02
CA ALA A 84 14.16 1.50 5.61
C ALA A 84 15.03 1.10 4.42
N SER A 85 15.58 -0.11 4.45
CA SER A 85 16.41 -0.67 3.38
C SER A 85 16.33 -2.19 3.45
N PHE A 86 15.28 -2.77 2.83
CA PHE A 86 15.04 -4.22 2.92
C PHE A 86 16.33 -5.05 2.76
N PRO A 87 16.64 -6.00 3.65
CA PRO A 87 15.79 -6.60 4.66
C PRO A 87 15.63 -5.78 5.98
N ARG A 88 16.30 -4.64 6.12
CA ARG A 88 16.06 -3.76 7.29
C ARG A 88 14.72 -3.06 7.12
N LEU A 89 13.82 -3.28 8.10
CA LEU A 89 12.49 -2.71 8.14
C LEU A 89 12.53 -1.25 8.64
N LEU A 90 11.42 -0.54 8.48
CA LEU A 90 11.33 0.87 8.84
C LEU A 90 11.54 1.09 10.34
N LYS A 91 12.51 1.95 10.61
CA LYS A 91 12.81 2.55 11.92
C LYS A 91 12.52 4.05 11.83
N VAL A 92 11.77 4.56 12.78
CA VAL A 92 11.39 5.98 12.90
C VAL A 92 11.93 6.52 14.21
N THR A 93 12.65 7.64 14.17
CA THR A 93 13.01 8.41 15.38
C THR A 93 12.15 9.66 15.43
N VAL A 94 11.55 9.91 16.59
CA VAL A 94 10.62 11.02 16.83
C VAL A 94 10.99 11.75 18.11
N SER A 95 10.94 13.07 18.09
CA SER A 95 11.06 13.94 19.26
C SER A 95 9.74 14.65 19.55
N CYS A 96 9.35 14.71 20.82
CA CYS A 96 8.18 15.44 21.30
C CYS A 96 8.45 16.00 22.72
N SER A 97 7.47 16.63 23.38
CA SER A 97 7.58 17.17 24.73
C SER A 97 7.97 16.14 25.80
N GLU A 98 7.62 14.86 25.57
CA GLU A 98 7.93 13.77 26.51
C GLU A 98 9.33 13.15 26.29
N GLY A 99 10.06 13.56 25.26
CA GLY A 99 11.40 13.07 24.95
C GLY A 99 11.58 12.62 23.49
N SER A 100 12.63 11.83 23.28
CA SER A 100 12.92 11.22 21.97
C SER A 100 12.73 9.71 22.03
N PHE A 101 12.08 9.17 21.01
CA PHE A 101 11.68 7.76 20.95
C PHE A 101 12.09 7.12 19.64
N GLU A 102 12.41 5.84 19.68
CA GLU A 102 12.68 5.01 18.51
C GLU A 102 11.54 4.02 18.32
N LEU A 103 10.92 4.05 17.13
CA LEU A 103 9.81 3.19 16.73
C LEU A 103 10.30 2.21 15.69
N GLN A 104 10.37 0.93 16.02
CA GLN A 104 10.62 -0.14 15.08
C GLN A 104 9.30 -0.67 14.55
N THR A 105 9.24 -0.97 13.25
CA THR A 105 8.01 -1.42 12.60
C THR A 105 8.28 -2.65 11.74
N ALA A 106 7.21 -3.26 11.23
CA ALA A 106 7.29 -4.32 10.22
C ALA A 106 7.15 -3.80 8.78
N PHE A 107 7.16 -2.49 8.55
CA PHE A 107 7.03 -1.91 7.20
C PHE A 107 8.36 -1.92 6.44
N VAL A 108 8.29 -2.09 5.11
CA VAL A 108 9.47 -2.09 4.23
C VAL A 108 9.76 -0.74 3.58
N GLY A 109 8.85 0.22 3.64
CA GLY A 109 8.95 1.53 2.98
C GLY A 109 9.06 2.69 3.98
N GLU A 110 9.90 3.67 3.65
CA GLU A 110 10.07 4.84 4.52
C GLU A 110 8.80 5.67 4.64
N GLU A 111 7.98 5.78 3.58
CA GLU A 111 6.74 6.58 3.58
C GLU A 111 5.74 6.16 4.65
N PHE A 112 5.84 4.95 5.18
CA PHE A 112 5.00 4.49 6.30
C PHE A 112 5.29 5.21 7.60
N TRP A 113 6.36 6.04 7.66
CA TRP A 113 6.60 6.92 8.81
C TRP A 113 5.39 7.81 9.12
N ILE A 114 4.66 8.26 8.10
CA ILE A 114 3.48 9.12 8.27
C ILE A 114 2.42 8.40 9.12
N ALA A 115 2.08 7.17 8.76
CA ALA A 115 1.09 6.38 9.50
C ALA A 115 1.60 5.98 10.89
N THR A 116 2.88 5.61 10.98
CA THR A 116 3.54 5.21 12.24
C THR A 116 3.55 6.37 13.24
N LEU A 117 3.97 7.55 12.80
CA LEU A 117 4.06 8.72 13.66
C LEU A 117 2.68 9.25 14.06
N ALA A 118 1.72 9.27 13.11
CA ALA A 118 0.34 9.63 13.42
C ALA A 118 -0.29 8.68 14.46
N ALA A 119 -0.03 7.38 14.36
CA ALA A 119 -0.51 6.39 15.33
C ALA A 119 0.14 6.58 16.70
N PHE A 120 1.47 6.78 16.74
CA PHE A 120 2.20 7.04 17.99
C PHE A 120 1.70 8.31 18.69
N ALA A 121 1.65 9.44 17.96
CA ALA A 121 1.14 10.70 18.48
C ALA A 121 -0.28 10.55 19.02
N THR A 122 -1.17 9.90 18.27
CA THR A 122 -2.55 9.67 18.70
C THR A 122 -2.61 8.85 20.00
N ALA A 123 -1.82 7.79 20.11
CA ALA A 123 -1.82 6.92 21.28
C ALA A 123 -1.37 7.68 22.54
N VAL A 124 -0.27 8.43 22.43
CA VAL A 124 0.26 9.23 23.55
C VAL A 124 -0.73 10.31 23.98
N GLU A 125 -1.34 11.02 23.02
CA GLU A 125 -2.33 12.08 23.29
C GLU A 125 -3.64 11.55 23.92
N LEU A 126 -3.92 10.26 23.74
CA LEU A 126 -5.03 9.56 24.40
C LEU A 126 -4.61 8.94 25.76
N GLY A 127 -3.41 9.23 26.26
CA GLY A 127 -2.94 8.78 27.56
C GLY A 127 -2.32 7.37 27.58
N VAL A 128 -2.01 6.80 26.41
CA VAL A 128 -1.25 5.54 26.34
C VAL A 128 0.22 5.84 26.61
N ALA A 129 0.83 5.12 27.56
CA ALA A 129 2.25 5.27 27.85
C ALA A 129 3.09 5.03 26.58
N PRO A 130 4.13 5.88 26.30
CA PRO A 130 4.95 5.76 25.10
C PRO A 130 5.51 4.36 24.87
N ASP A 131 6.05 3.70 25.90
CA ASP A 131 6.60 2.33 25.79
C ASP A 131 5.57 1.31 25.33
N LEU A 132 4.31 1.43 25.80
CA LEU A 132 3.24 0.55 25.35
C LEU A 132 2.89 0.84 23.89
N ALA A 133 2.81 2.09 23.48
CA ALA A 133 2.57 2.47 22.09
C ALA A 133 3.68 1.93 21.16
N ILE A 134 4.95 2.08 21.56
CA ILE A 134 6.12 1.54 20.84
C ILE A 134 6.01 0.02 20.68
N SER A 135 5.74 -0.69 21.77
CA SER A 135 5.58 -2.15 21.76
C SER A 135 4.46 -2.60 20.82
N ARG A 136 3.34 -1.89 20.80
CA ARG A 136 2.19 -2.21 19.92
C ARG A 136 2.50 -1.92 18.45
N ILE A 137 3.20 -0.83 18.15
CA ILE A 137 3.66 -0.50 16.80
C ILE A 137 4.63 -1.59 16.30
N ALA A 138 5.59 -2.01 17.14
CA ALA A 138 6.53 -3.05 16.76
C ALA A 138 5.87 -4.42 16.50
N SER A 139 4.78 -4.73 17.20
CA SER A 139 4.03 -5.98 17.03
C SER A 139 2.92 -5.92 15.96
N PHE A 140 2.74 -4.78 15.29
CA PHE A 140 1.69 -4.62 14.29
C PHE A 140 1.94 -5.49 13.06
N ALA A 141 0.96 -6.34 12.75
CA ALA A 141 1.02 -7.19 11.56
C ALA A 141 0.66 -6.38 10.30
N VAL A 142 1.61 -6.20 9.41
CA VAL A 142 1.38 -5.53 8.12
C VAL A 142 0.41 -6.37 7.28
N PRO A 143 -0.65 -5.78 6.73
CA PRO A 143 -1.50 -6.47 5.76
C PRO A 143 -0.66 -6.96 4.58
N TRP A 144 -0.72 -8.27 4.30
CA TRP A 144 0.21 -8.92 3.39
C TRP A 144 0.23 -8.34 1.95
N ASN A 145 -0.86 -7.71 1.52
CA ASN A 145 -1.04 -7.09 0.20
C ASN A 145 -0.87 -5.55 0.20
N ARG A 146 -0.30 -4.99 1.29
CA ARG A 146 0.08 -3.58 1.46
C ARG A 146 1.56 -3.47 1.78
N CYS A 147 2.42 -3.66 0.78
CA CYS A 147 3.86 -3.78 0.93
C CYS A 147 4.27 -4.91 1.89
N GLY A 148 3.45 -5.96 1.99
CA GLY A 148 3.77 -7.14 2.77
C GLY A 148 4.87 -7.97 2.12
N ILE A 149 5.66 -8.66 2.93
CA ILE A 149 6.75 -9.53 2.49
C ILE A 149 6.22 -10.95 2.36
N LEU A 150 6.47 -11.58 1.20
CA LEU A 150 6.30 -13.01 0.99
C LEU A 150 7.64 -13.59 0.55
N ALA A 151 8.35 -14.19 1.50
CA ALA A 151 9.56 -14.95 1.21
C ALA A 151 9.17 -16.35 0.72
N THR A 152 9.81 -16.84 -0.33
CA THR A 152 9.55 -18.18 -0.87
C THR A 152 10.71 -19.11 -0.61
N ASN A 153 10.42 -20.39 -0.45
CA ASN A 153 11.47 -21.38 -0.21
C ASN A 153 12.22 -21.70 -1.52
N GLY A 154 13.49 -21.33 -1.57
CA GLY A 154 14.34 -21.55 -2.76
C GLY A 154 14.00 -20.68 -3.98
N GLY A 155 13.17 -19.64 -3.80
CA GLY A 155 12.79 -18.69 -4.84
C GLY A 155 12.97 -17.23 -4.42
N PRO A 156 12.40 -16.27 -5.15
CA PRO A 156 12.52 -14.85 -4.87
C PRO A 156 11.76 -14.43 -3.61
N THR A 157 12.07 -13.26 -3.10
CA THR A 157 11.24 -12.57 -2.10
C THR A 157 10.35 -11.55 -2.80
N PHE A 158 9.07 -11.56 -2.47
CA PHE A 158 8.10 -10.61 -3.01
C PHE A 158 7.76 -9.52 -1.99
N ILE A 159 7.69 -8.28 -2.46
CA ILE A 159 6.99 -7.18 -1.78
C ILE A 159 5.66 -7.02 -2.50
N VAL A 160 4.56 -7.33 -1.79
CA VAL A 160 3.22 -7.40 -2.38
C VAL A 160 2.44 -6.13 -2.03
N ASP A 161 2.24 -5.24 -3.01
CA ASP A 161 1.47 -4.00 -2.89
C ASP A 161 0.39 -3.92 -3.99
N THR A 162 -0.63 -4.75 -3.86
CA THR A 162 -1.61 -5.04 -4.92
C THR A 162 -3.03 -4.56 -4.63
N VAL A 163 -3.24 -3.75 -3.59
CA VAL A 163 -4.58 -3.23 -3.26
C VAL A 163 -4.95 -2.02 -4.11
N LYS A 164 -4.03 -1.07 -4.27
CA LYS A 164 -4.23 0.13 -5.10
C LYS A 164 -2.91 0.55 -5.75
N ALA A 165 -3.00 1.12 -6.94
CA ALA A 165 -1.87 1.74 -7.62
C ALA A 165 -2.24 3.13 -8.15
N PRO A 166 -2.62 4.10 -7.27
CA PRO A 166 -2.76 5.47 -7.71
C PRO A 166 -1.40 6.01 -8.15
N ASN A 167 -1.39 6.85 -9.18
CA ASN A 167 -0.17 7.34 -9.82
C ASN A 167 0.82 7.96 -8.81
N ASP A 168 0.32 8.68 -7.81
CA ASP A 168 1.13 9.32 -6.77
C ASP A 168 1.76 8.34 -5.76
N SER A 169 1.34 7.07 -5.76
CA SER A 169 1.94 6.00 -4.93
C SER A 169 3.06 5.22 -5.64
N ILE A 170 3.23 5.39 -6.95
CA ILE A 170 4.24 4.66 -7.73
C ILE A 170 5.67 5.02 -7.30
N PRO A 171 6.03 6.32 -7.13
CA PRO A 171 7.37 6.68 -6.68
C PRO A 171 7.75 6.06 -5.33
N ALA A 172 6.83 6.05 -4.37
CA ALA A 172 7.06 5.46 -3.05
C ALA A 172 7.30 3.94 -3.13
N ALA A 173 6.49 3.22 -3.91
CA ALA A 173 6.67 1.77 -4.09
C ALA A 173 8.02 1.44 -4.76
N ILE A 174 8.41 2.18 -5.80
CA ILE A 174 9.69 1.96 -6.47
C ILE A 174 10.88 2.37 -5.58
N ALA A 175 10.71 3.39 -4.73
CA ALA A 175 11.73 3.77 -3.76
C ALA A 175 12.06 2.64 -2.77
N ILE A 176 11.09 1.80 -2.41
CA ILE A 176 11.33 0.59 -1.61
C ILE A 176 12.34 -0.30 -2.34
N LEU A 177 12.09 -0.59 -3.62
CA LEU A 177 12.98 -1.43 -4.42
C LEU A 177 14.37 -0.79 -4.58
N SER A 178 14.42 0.52 -4.86
CA SER A 178 15.67 1.28 -5.02
C SER A 178 16.55 1.20 -3.77
N LYS A 179 15.98 1.38 -2.59
CA LYS A 179 16.70 1.40 -1.31
C LYS A 179 17.00 0.00 -0.76
N SER A 180 16.41 -1.05 -1.33
CA SER A 180 16.61 -2.42 -0.87
C SER A 180 18.01 -2.94 -1.21
N GLN A 181 18.55 -3.83 -0.34
CA GLN A 181 19.90 -4.38 -0.45
C GLN A 181 20.08 -5.47 -1.52
N PRO A 182 19.10 -6.37 -1.81
CA PRO A 182 19.27 -7.39 -2.82
C PRO A 182 19.79 -6.82 -4.14
N ALA A 183 20.81 -7.49 -4.75
CA ALA A 183 21.42 -7.06 -5.99
C ALA A 183 20.49 -7.26 -7.20
N ASN A 184 19.71 -8.35 -7.19
CA ASN A 184 18.77 -8.66 -8.26
C ASN A 184 17.38 -8.12 -7.91
N LYS A 185 16.83 -7.27 -8.77
CA LYS A 185 15.57 -6.56 -8.50
C LYS A 185 14.67 -6.55 -9.73
N ARG A 186 13.39 -6.86 -9.51
CA ARG A 186 12.37 -6.83 -10.56
C ARG A 186 11.16 -6.02 -10.11
N ALA A 187 10.65 -5.15 -10.99
CA ALA A 187 9.40 -4.44 -10.78
C ALA A 187 8.31 -5.03 -11.68
N VAL A 188 7.23 -5.51 -11.09
CA VAL A 188 6.02 -5.99 -11.81
C VAL A 188 4.90 -5.02 -11.50
N ILE A 189 4.53 -4.22 -12.49
CA ILE A 189 3.56 -3.13 -12.35
C ILE A 189 2.34 -3.43 -13.21
N GLY A 190 1.16 -3.33 -12.59
CA GLY A 190 -0.11 -3.50 -13.29
C GLY A 190 -0.80 -2.18 -13.61
N PHE A 191 -2.13 -2.21 -13.58
CA PHE A 191 -2.94 -1.04 -13.88
C PHE A 191 -2.70 0.08 -12.85
N ILE A 192 -2.35 1.27 -13.36
CA ILE A 192 -2.15 2.49 -12.57
C ILE A 192 -3.41 3.35 -12.69
N SER A 193 -3.94 3.82 -11.56
CA SER A 193 -5.14 4.65 -11.46
C SER A 193 -4.83 6.09 -11.03
N ASP A 194 -5.88 6.93 -10.97
CA ASP A 194 -5.85 8.27 -10.37
C ASP A 194 -4.70 9.17 -10.87
N TYR A 195 -4.53 9.24 -12.19
CA TYR A 195 -3.52 10.11 -12.83
C TYR A 195 -4.15 11.40 -13.36
N THR A 196 -3.41 12.50 -13.25
CA THR A 196 -3.75 13.76 -13.92
C THR A 196 -3.31 13.69 -15.38
N GLY A 197 -4.23 13.90 -16.31
CA GLY A 197 -3.95 13.95 -17.75
C GLY A 197 -4.30 12.65 -18.45
N GLY A 198 -3.43 11.74 -18.69
CA GLY A 198 -3.73 10.51 -19.41
C GLY A 198 -2.94 9.30 -18.87
N PRO A 199 -3.42 8.08 -19.14
CA PRO A 199 -2.76 6.85 -18.67
C PRO A 199 -1.30 6.70 -19.14
N ARG A 200 -0.91 7.43 -20.20
CA ARG A 200 0.47 7.41 -20.72
C ARG A 200 1.49 7.88 -19.70
N LYS A 201 1.16 8.89 -18.88
CA LYS A 201 2.11 9.48 -17.91
C LYS A 201 2.43 8.50 -16.78
N GLY A 202 1.45 7.73 -16.31
CA GLY A 202 1.66 6.79 -15.21
C GLY A 202 2.57 5.62 -15.58
N ALA A 203 2.36 5.01 -16.74
CA ALA A 203 3.18 3.87 -17.19
C ALA A 203 4.63 4.30 -17.50
N ALA A 204 4.82 5.46 -18.16
CA ALA A 204 6.14 6.01 -18.43
C ALA A 204 6.88 6.35 -17.14
N LEU A 205 6.23 7.05 -16.19
CA LEU A 205 6.82 7.38 -14.89
C LEU A 205 7.26 6.10 -14.13
N ALA A 206 6.41 5.07 -14.10
CA ALA A 206 6.74 3.82 -13.43
C ALA A 206 7.97 3.15 -14.06
N TYR A 207 8.05 3.15 -15.39
CA TYR A 207 9.19 2.58 -16.10
C TYR A 207 10.46 3.39 -15.88
N ASP A 208 10.41 4.71 -16.03
CA ASP A 208 11.56 5.61 -15.86
C ASP A 208 12.16 5.48 -14.44
N LEU A 209 11.32 5.41 -13.42
CA LEU A 209 11.77 5.22 -12.03
C LEU A 209 12.36 3.83 -11.80
N ALA A 210 11.71 2.78 -12.30
CA ALA A 210 12.19 1.41 -12.14
C ALA A 210 13.47 1.15 -12.94
N TYR A 211 13.63 1.80 -14.10
CA TYR A 211 14.82 1.70 -14.93
C TYR A 211 16.11 1.99 -14.17
N GLN A 212 16.05 2.91 -13.21
CA GLN A 212 17.21 3.33 -12.41
C GLN A 212 17.62 2.33 -11.32
N CYS A 213 16.74 1.38 -10.95
CA CYS A 213 16.98 0.56 -9.77
C CYS A 213 16.59 -0.93 -9.91
N ALA A 214 15.91 -1.31 -10.97
CA ALA A 214 15.53 -2.69 -11.22
C ALA A 214 16.27 -3.26 -12.44
N ASP A 215 16.64 -4.53 -12.40
CA ASP A 215 17.23 -5.23 -13.54
C ASP A 215 16.20 -5.46 -14.64
N GLN A 216 14.95 -5.66 -14.26
CA GLN A 216 13.86 -5.89 -15.18
C GLN A 216 12.57 -5.20 -14.73
N PHE A 217 11.84 -4.66 -15.70
CA PHE A 217 10.50 -4.11 -15.53
C PHE A 217 9.49 -4.94 -16.32
N ILE A 218 8.47 -5.43 -15.64
CA ILE A 218 7.36 -6.17 -16.25
C ILE A 218 6.09 -5.33 -16.11
N PHE A 219 5.42 -5.05 -17.22
CA PHE A 219 4.10 -4.44 -17.19
C PHE A 219 3.02 -5.51 -17.41
N VAL A 220 1.94 -5.48 -16.62
CA VAL A 220 0.82 -6.41 -16.77
C VAL A 220 -0.45 -5.64 -17.10
N GLY A 221 -0.99 -5.88 -18.29
CA GLY A 221 -2.21 -5.26 -18.82
C GLY A 221 -2.03 -4.59 -20.18
N GLU A 222 -3.08 -3.97 -20.70
CA GLU A 222 -3.14 -3.43 -22.08
C GLU A 222 -2.25 -2.19 -22.31
N ASN A 223 -1.77 -1.54 -21.25
CA ASN A 223 -1.08 -0.25 -21.33
C ASN A 223 0.45 -0.34 -21.37
N GLY A 224 1.06 -1.53 -21.55
CA GLY A 224 2.51 -1.71 -21.57
C GLY A 224 3.23 -0.85 -22.60
N HIS A 225 2.64 -0.68 -23.80
CA HIS A 225 3.17 0.20 -24.85
C HIS A 225 3.31 1.67 -24.43
N ARG A 226 2.58 2.11 -23.40
CA ARG A 226 2.61 3.48 -22.88
C ARG A 226 3.81 3.78 -21.98
N ALA A 227 4.52 2.76 -21.54
CA ALA A 227 5.79 2.90 -20.82
C ALA A 227 6.91 3.45 -21.74
N ARG A 228 6.78 3.29 -23.06
CA ARG A 228 7.72 3.76 -24.09
C ARG A 228 9.15 3.20 -23.95
N PRO A 229 9.31 1.90 -23.71
CA PRO A 229 10.64 1.31 -23.69
C PRO A 229 11.32 1.46 -25.06
N SER A 230 12.66 1.53 -25.07
CA SER A 230 13.41 1.46 -26.31
C SER A 230 13.30 0.06 -26.93
N GLU A 231 13.62 -0.05 -28.23
CA GLU A 231 13.71 -1.37 -28.88
C GLU A 231 14.82 -2.22 -28.27
N GLU A 232 15.88 -1.59 -27.80
CA GLU A 232 16.99 -2.26 -27.12
C GLU A 232 16.53 -2.83 -25.78
N ASP A 233 15.78 -2.07 -24.96
CA ASP A 233 15.22 -2.56 -23.69
C ASP A 233 14.29 -3.77 -23.87
N ARG A 234 13.55 -3.81 -24.97
CA ARG A 234 12.73 -4.97 -25.32
C ARG A 234 13.59 -6.16 -25.75
N LYS A 235 14.64 -5.95 -26.55
CA LYS A 235 15.53 -7.02 -27.04
C LYS A 235 16.34 -7.64 -25.93
N ASN A 236 16.88 -6.83 -25.02
CA ASN A 236 17.72 -7.31 -23.92
C ASN A 236 16.91 -7.76 -22.68
N GLY A 237 15.57 -7.67 -22.74
CA GLY A 237 14.68 -8.11 -21.67
C GLY A 237 14.60 -7.18 -20.47
N LYS A 238 15.12 -5.96 -20.59
CA LYS A 238 14.96 -4.92 -19.53
C LYS A 238 13.49 -4.54 -19.34
N PHE A 239 12.72 -4.53 -20.42
CA PHE A 239 11.27 -4.32 -20.43
C PHE A 239 10.55 -5.49 -21.08
N ILE A 240 9.52 -5.99 -20.38
CA ILE A 240 8.60 -7.01 -20.91
C ILE A 240 7.18 -6.60 -20.55
N ASP A 241 6.22 -6.89 -21.42
CA ASP A 241 4.80 -6.70 -21.12
C ASP A 241 4.00 -7.97 -21.41
N PHE A 242 3.01 -8.21 -20.54
CA PHE A 242 2.04 -9.30 -20.66
C PHE A 242 0.63 -8.73 -20.55
N LEU A 243 -0.33 -9.34 -21.22
CA LEU A 243 -1.73 -8.95 -21.08
C LEU A 243 -2.33 -9.48 -19.78
N LEU A 244 -1.98 -10.70 -19.41
CA LEU A 244 -2.60 -11.44 -18.32
C LEU A 244 -1.63 -11.69 -17.15
N PRO A 245 -2.09 -11.62 -15.90
CA PRO A 245 -1.27 -11.97 -14.73
C PRO A 245 -0.71 -13.39 -14.77
N LYS A 246 -1.42 -14.35 -15.42
CA LYS A 246 -0.93 -15.72 -15.55
C LYS A 246 0.33 -15.80 -16.40
N GLU A 247 0.37 -15.12 -17.53
CA GLU A 247 1.52 -15.08 -18.43
C GLU A 247 2.75 -14.50 -17.70
N ALA A 248 2.54 -13.40 -16.98
CA ALA A 248 3.57 -12.79 -16.14
C ALA A 248 4.04 -13.75 -15.03
N SER A 249 3.12 -14.49 -14.40
CA SER A 249 3.46 -15.49 -13.38
C SER A 249 4.31 -16.63 -13.94
N ASP A 250 3.91 -17.18 -15.08
CA ASP A 250 4.63 -18.27 -15.72
C ASP A 250 6.06 -17.81 -16.10
N TYR A 251 6.21 -16.60 -16.61
CA TYR A 251 7.49 -15.99 -16.93
C TYR A 251 8.35 -15.75 -15.68
N VAL A 252 7.79 -15.15 -14.63
CA VAL A 252 8.50 -14.90 -13.37
C VAL A 252 8.98 -16.22 -12.76
N ARG A 253 8.14 -17.26 -12.74
CA ARG A 253 8.53 -18.58 -12.25
C ARG A 253 9.68 -19.21 -13.04
N ALA A 254 9.69 -19.04 -14.35
CA ALA A 254 10.73 -19.61 -15.22
C ALA A 254 12.07 -18.87 -15.17
N THR A 255 12.08 -17.60 -14.76
CA THR A 255 13.26 -16.71 -14.90
C THR A 255 13.76 -16.10 -13.59
N SER A 256 13.02 -16.19 -12.49
CA SER A 256 13.44 -15.60 -11.22
C SER A 256 14.60 -16.36 -10.56
N ARG A 257 15.32 -15.66 -9.69
CA ARG A 257 16.47 -16.17 -8.95
C ARG A 257 16.13 -16.26 -7.45
N PRO A 258 16.80 -17.14 -6.69
CA PRO A 258 16.56 -17.30 -5.26
C PRO A 258 16.82 -16.04 -4.42
N ASP A 259 17.77 -15.20 -4.86
CA ASP A 259 18.19 -13.95 -4.20
C ASP A 259 17.51 -12.69 -4.76
N GLU A 260 16.51 -12.87 -5.60
CA GLU A 260 15.82 -11.77 -6.27
C GLU A 260 14.74 -11.14 -5.37
N LEU A 261 14.64 -9.80 -5.40
CA LEU A 261 13.55 -9.05 -4.80
C LEU A 261 12.59 -8.59 -5.89
N ILE A 262 11.33 -8.99 -5.78
CA ILE A 262 10.28 -8.67 -6.75
C ILE A 262 9.21 -7.80 -6.11
N LEU A 263 9.06 -6.57 -6.61
CA LEU A 263 7.95 -5.70 -6.25
C LEU A 263 6.73 -6.01 -7.13
N LEU A 264 5.60 -6.34 -6.53
CA LEU A 264 4.30 -6.40 -7.21
C LEU A 264 3.48 -5.16 -6.85
N LYS A 265 3.14 -4.32 -7.83
CA LYS A 265 2.31 -3.13 -7.63
C LYS A 265 1.16 -3.08 -8.62
N GLY A 266 -0.07 -3.11 -8.12
CA GLY A 266 -1.24 -3.11 -9.00
C GLY A 266 -2.54 -2.78 -8.29
N SER A 267 -3.62 -2.79 -9.05
CA SER A 267 -4.99 -2.66 -8.54
C SER A 267 -5.50 -4.00 -8.03
N GLN A 268 -6.29 -3.97 -6.97
CA GLN A 268 -6.93 -5.16 -6.40
C GLN A 268 -7.79 -5.95 -7.43
N THR A 269 -8.33 -5.25 -8.42
CA THR A 269 -9.13 -5.90 -9.48
C THR A 269 -8.30 -6.73 -10.46
N GLN A 270 -6.98 -6.52 -10.54
CA GLN A 270 -6.10 -7.31 -11.40
C GLN A 270 -5.57 -8.58 -10.73
N HIS A 271 -5.61 -8.63 -9.39
CA HIS A 271 -5.13 -9.76 -8.61
C HIS A 271 -3.68 -10.17 -8.92
N LEU A 272 -2.77 -9.18 -9.04
CA LEU A 272 -1.34 -9.46 -9.28
C LEU A 272 -0.69 -10.26 -8.15
N GLU A 273 -1.26 -10.25 -6.95
CA GLU A 273 -0.81 -11.08 -5.83
C GLU A 273 -0.74 -12.57 -6.16
N ARG A 274 -1.49 -13.04 -7.18
CA ARG A 274 -1.43 -14.43 -7.63
C ARG A 274 -0.06 -14.81 -8.17
N ILE A 275 0.72 -13.86 -8.69
CA ILE A 275 2.10 -14.08 -9.12
C ILE A 275 2.94 -14.57 -7.94
N ALA A 276 2.87 -13.89 -6.79
CA ALA A 276 3.54 -14.32 -5.58
C ALA A 276 2.92 -15.60 -4.99
N LEU A 277 1.59 -15.66 -4.93
CA LEU A 277 0.86 -16.82 -4.39
C LEU A 277 1.15 -18.11 -5.15
N SER A 278 1.48 -18.05 -6.43
CA SER A 278 1.84 -19.25 -7.23
C SER A 278 3.08 -19.98 -6.71
N TRP A 279 3.86 -19.38 -5.82
CA TRP A 279 5.01 -20.00 -5.16
C TRP A 279 4.64 -20.80 -3.90
N THR A 280 3.49 -20.49 -3.30
CA THR A 280 3.05 -21.06 -2.02
C THR A 280 1.72 -21.79 -2.10
N HIS A 281 0.98 -21.61 -3.21
CA HIS A 281 -0.35 -22.18 -3.45
C HIS A 281 -0.44 -22.73 -4.86
N ASP A 282 -1.31 -23.71 -5.08
CA ASP A 282 -1.70 -24.18 -6.41
C ASP A 282 -2.76 -23.22 -6.99
N VAL A 283 -2.31 -22.14 -7.61
CA VAL A 283 -3.19 -21.10 -8.14
C VAL A 283 -3.92 -21.60 -9.38
N GLN A 284 -5.21 -21.89 -9.26
CA GLN A 284 -6.10 -22.31 -10.33
C GLN A 284 -7.03 -21.20 -10.84
N CYS A 285 -7.27 -20.17 -10.01
CA CYS A 285 -8.08 -19.02 -10.39
C CYS A 285 -7.23 -17.90 -10.99
N TRP A 286 -7.30 -17.73 -12.31
CA TRP A 286 -6.62 -16.65 -13.03
C TRP A 286 -7.59 -15.61 -13.63
N GLU A 287 -8.87 -15.62 -13.20
CA GLU A 287 -9.88 -14.66 -13.67
C GLU A 287 -9.57 -13.23 -13.19
N THR A 288 -9.40 -12.30 -14.12
CA THR A 288 -9.10 -10.89 -13.84
C THR A 288 -10.38 -10.07 -13.59
N ASN A 289 -11.50 -10.47 -14.17
CA ASN A 289 -12.79 -9.79 -14.05
C ASN A 289 -13.75 -10.50 -13.08
N CYS A 290 -13.22 -11.05 -11.99
CA CYS A 290 -14.04 -11.81 -11.03
C CYS A 290 -15.03 -10.95 -10.20
N GLY A 291 -14.98 -9.61 -10.32
CA GLY A 291 -15.85 -8.67 -9.62
C GLY A 291 -15.62 -8.60 -8.10
N LYS A 292 -14.48 -9.11 -7.60
CA LYS A 292 -14.14 -9.07 -6.18
C LYS A 292 -13.16 -7.93 -5.89
N TYR A 293 -13.45 -7.20 -4.80
CA TYR A 293 -12.60 -6.14 -4.25
C TYR A 293 -11.91 -6.58 -2.95
N ILE A 294 -11.58 -7.87 -2.86
CA ILE A 294 -10.84 -8.52 -1.76
C ILE A 294 -9.70 -9.31 -2.37
N ASP A 295 -8.62 -9.52 -1.63
CA ASP A 295 -7.51 -10.35 -2.11
C ASP A 295 -7.89 -11.83 -2.26
N CYS A 296 -7.07 -12.57 -3.00
CA CYS A 296 -7.38 -13.96 -3.34
C CYS A 296 -7.35 -14.90 -2.14
N LEU A 297 -6.57 -14.61 -1.08
CA LEU A 297 -6.58 -15.41 0.15
C LEU A 297 -7.87 -15.18 0.93
N GLN A 298 -8.32 -13.93 1.08
CA GLN A 298 -9.62 -13.61 1.69
C GLN A 298 -10.79 -14.18 0.88
N CYS A 299 -10.69 -14.18 -0.46
CA CYS A 299 -11.68 -14.84 -1.31
C CYS A 299 -11.76 -16.35 -1.03
N GLY A 300 -10.65 -16.98 -0.66
CA GLY A 300 -10.55 -18.40 -0.34
C GLY A 300 -10.79 -19.34 -1.52
N MET A 301 -10.72 -18.83 -2.77
CA MET A 301 -10.98 -19.60 -3.99
C MET A 301 -9.76 -19.62 -4.94
N VAL A 302 -8.59 -19.24 -4.47
CA VAL A 302 -7.39 -19.14 -5.29
C VAL A 302 -6.99 -20.47 -5.94
N GLU A 303 -7.21 -21.57 -5.25
CA GLU A 303 -6.89 -22.96 -5.68
C GLU A 303 -8.07 -23.65 -6.40
N VAL A 304 -9.12 -22.92 -6.75
CA VAL A 304 -10.30 -23.45 -7.43
C VAL A 304 -10.45 -22.74 -8.77
N PRO A 305 -10.60 -23.46 -9.90
CA PRO A 305 -10.89 -22.84 -11.20
C PRO A 305 -12.12 -21.93 -11.11
N TYR A 306 -12.08 -20.78 -11.78
CA TYR A 306 -13.13 -19.75 -11.63
C TYR A 306 -14.54 -20.24 -11.96
N ASN A 307 -14.67 -21.06 -13.03
CA ASN A 307 -15.93 -21.68 -13.44
C ASN A 307 -16.53 -22.62 -12.36
N GLU A 308 -15.72 -23.11 -11.43
CA GLU A 308 -16.15 -23.98 -10.32
C GLU A 308 -16.46 -23.21 -9.02
N HIS A 309 -16.17 -21.90 -8.92
CA HIS A 309 -16.36 -21.12 -7.69
C HIS A 309 -17.77 -21.23 -7.12
N ARG A 310 -18.81 -21.21 -7.97
CA ARG A 310 -20.20 -21.31 -7.52
C ARG A 310 -20.47 -22.66 -6.83
N LYS A 311 -19.96 -23.75 -7.41
CA LYS A 311 -20.11 -25.10 -6.88
C LYS A 311 -19.35 -25.24 -5.56
N ALA A 312 -18.07 -24.79 -5.52
CA ALA A 312 -17.24 -24.84 -4.34
C ALA A 312 -17.84 -24.05 -3.15
N ARG A 313 -18.36 -22.84 -3.39
CA ARG A 313 -19.04 -22.04 -2.34
C ARG A 313 -20.29 -22.74 -1.79
N LYS A 314 -21.10 -23.35 -2.67
CA LYS A 314 -22.26 -24.11 -2.21
C LYS A 314 -21.88 -25.31 -1.35
N ALA A 315 -20.84 -26.06 -1.77
CA ALA A 315 -20.34 -27.19 -1.01
C ALA A 315 -19.81 -26.77 0.39
N ARG A 316 -19.00 -25.69 0.45
CA ARG A 316 -18.49 -25.13 1.72
C ARG A 316 -19.62 -24.68 2.64
N ALA A 317 -20.64 -24.00 2.11
CA ALA A 317 -21.80 -23.54 2.88
C ALA A 317 -22.62 -24.72 3.45
N ARG A 318 -22.73 -25.82 2.68
CA ARG A 318 -23.39 -27.06 3.14
C ARG A 318 -22.59 -27.71 4.26
N ALA A 319 -21.29 -27.88 4.09
CA ALA A 319 -20.41 -28.47 5.11
C ALA A 319 -20.39 -27.68 6.43
N LEU A 320 -20.49 -26.34 6.38
CA LEU A 320 -20.62 -25.50 7.58
C LEU A 320 -21.97 -25.70 8.31
N ARG A 321 -23.07 -25.85 7.58
CA ARG A 321 -24.39 -26.16 8.16
C ARG A 321 -24.38 -27.55 8.82
N ASP A 322 -23.81 -28.53 8.16
CA ASP A 322 -23.75 -29.92 8.66
C ASP A 322 -22.87 -30.02 9.93
N LYS A 323 -21.92 -29.09 10.14
CA LYS A 323 -21.11 -28.97 11.36
C LYS A 323 -21.76 -28.11 12.48
N GLY A 324 -23.00 -27.67 12.34
CA GLY A 324 -23.73 -26.86 13.34
C GLY A 324 -23.20 -25.44 13.54
N MET A 325 -22.29 -24.96 12.69
CA MET A 325 -21.80 -23.58 12.72
C MET A 325 -22.75 -22.67 11.95
N SER A 326 -23.74 -22.09 12.65
CA SER A 326 -24.58 -21.02 12.05
C SER A 326 -23.68 -19.81 11.73
N ARG A 327 -23.94 -19.15 10.58
CA ARG A 327 -23.33 -17.86 10.24
C ARG A 327 -23.64 -16.87 11.35
N SER A 328 -22.67 -16.51 12.17
CA SER A 328 -22.63 -15.20 12.81
C SER A 328 -22.35 -14.18 11.70
N GLY A 329 -23.25 -13.21 11.58
CA GLY A 329 -23.40 -12.26 10.49
C GLY A 329 -22.22 -11.30 10.30
#